data_e8c83a28fa1059db842294d9fec92cbb
#
_entry.id   e8c83a28fa1059db842294d9fec92cbb
#
_cell.length_a   1.000
_cell.length_b   1.000
_cell.length_c   1.000
_cell.angle_alpha   90.00
_cell.angle_beta   90.00
_cell.angle_gamma   90.00
#
_symmetry.space_group_name_H-M   'P 1'
#
loop_
_entity.id
_entity.type
_entity.pdbx_description
1 polymer ?
#
loop_
_entity_poly.entity_id
_entity_poly.type
_entity_poly.pdbx_seq_one_letter_code
_entity_poly.pdbx_strand_id
1 'polypeptide(L)'
;RIIRTNDLQQTNIVRFSEDVYWGCLEILSKATGRDAPVRIPSTGFLALYYVLYVLKQRPVTLVGFTFEGWKGHPWAIEESLVIGWANEGLVTCVPD
;
A
#
# COMPACT_ATOMS: atom_id res chain seq x y z
N ARG A 1 10.39 6.35 8.00
CA ARG A 1 9.03 6.90 8.21
C ARG A 1 8.10 5.83 8.75
N ILE A 2 7.22 6.23 9.63
CA ILE A 2 6.24 5.35 10.26
C ILE A 2 4.86 5.66 9.71
N ILE A 3 4.13 4.62 9.27
CA ILE A 3 2.74 4.73 8.84
C ILE A 3 1.91 3.86 9.78
N ARG A 4 0.94 4.49 10.48
CA ARG A 4 0.00 3.80 11.36
C ARG A 4 -1.39 3.79 10.72
N THR A 5 -2.04 2.65 10.74
CA THR A 5 -3.40 2.50 10.20
C THR A 5 -4.36 3.50 10.84
N ASN A 6 -4.23 3.69 12.14
CA ASN A 6 -5.07 4.61 12.91
C ASN A 6 -4.95 6.06 12.41
N ASP A 7 -3.75 6.49 12.08
CA ASP A 7 -3.51 7.84 11.58
C ASP A 7 -4.22 8.05 10.24
N LEU A 8 -4.23 7.02 9.39
CA LEU A 8 -4.89 7.08 8.09
C LEU A 8 -6.42 7.16 8.23
N GLN A 9 -6.99 6.50 9.25
CA GLN A 9 -8.43 6.55 9.50
C GLN A 9 -8.87 7.90 10.04
N GLN A 10 -8.03 8.58 10.81
CA GLN A 10 -8.33 9.88 11.40
C GLN A 10 -8.09 11.02 10.43
N THR A 11 -7.25 10.81 9.44
CA THR A 11 -6.98 11.81 8.42
C THR A 11 -8.11 11.74 7.39
N ASN A 12 -9.12 12.57 7.54
CA ASN A 12 -10.32 12.54 6.70
C ASN A 12 -10.04 12.87 5.23
N ILE A 13 -8.86 13.38 4.90
CA ILE A 13 -8.56 13.77 3.53
C ILE A 13 -7.09 13.50 3.24
N VAL A 14 -6.78 12.30 2.75
CA VAL A 14 -5.52 12.08 2.05
C VAL A 14 -5.85 12.10 0.57
N ARG A 15 -5.51 13.21 -0.09
CA ARG A 15 -5.70 13.34 -1.53
C ARG A 15 -4.39 13.07 -2.23
N PHE A 16 -4.37 12.05 -3.04
CA PHE A 16 -3.24 11.77 -3.91
C PHE A 16 -3.57 12.26 -5.32
N SER A 17 -2.56 12.72 -6.06
CA SER A 17 -2.74 13.08 -7.45
C SER A 17 -3.14 11.86 -8.27
N GLU A 18 -3.75 12.08 -9.44
CA GLU A 18 -4.09 10.98 -10.34
C GLU A 18 -2.87 10.15 -10.72
N ASP A 19 -1.73 10.79 -10.91
CA ASP A 19 -0.49 10.10 -11.29
C ASP A 19 -0.06 9.09 -10.22
N VAL A 20 -0.19 9.45 -8.94
CA VAL A 20 0.11 8.55 -7.83
C VAL A 20 -0.84 7.36 -7.85
N TYR A 21 -2.12 7.61 -8.00
CA TYR A 21 -3.14 6.57 -8.05
C TYR A 21 -2.89 5.59 -9.21
N TRP A 22 -2.66 6.12 -10.41
CA TRP A 22 -2.40 5.29 -11.58
C TRP A 22 -1.10 4.50 -11.45
N GLY A 23 -0.06 5.08 -10.88
CA GLY A 23 1.19 4.35 -10.61
C GLY A 23 0.98 3.18 -9.66
N CYS A 24 0.19 3.38 -8.61
CA CYS A 24 -0.15 2.32 -7.67
C CYS A 24 -0.97 1.22 -8.35
N LEU A 25 -1.96 1.58 -9.17
CA LEU A 25 -2.74 0.61 -9.93
C LEU A 25 -1.87 -0.20 -10.88
N GLU A 26 -0.89 0.42 -11.51
CA GLU A 26 0.02 -0.28 -12.41
C GLU A 26 0.80 -1.38 -11.70
N ILE A 27 1.32 -1.09 -10.50
CA ILE A 27 2.04 -2.09 -9.70
C ILE A 27 1.11 -3.25 -9.33
N LEU A 28 -0.13 -2.95 -8.90
CA LEU A 28 -1.10 -3.97 -8.56
C LEU A 28 -1.49 -4.81 -9.79
N SER A 29 -1.67 -4.18 -10.92
CA SER A 29 -2.01 -4.88 -12.17
C SER A 29 -0.93 -5.84 -12.61
N LYS A 30 0.33 -5.41 -12.53
CA LYS A 30 1.47 -6.28 -12.89
C LYS A 30 1.56 -7.48 -11.96
N ALA A 31 1.31 -7.28 -10.67
CA ALA A 31 1.36 -8.37 -9.69
C ALA A 31 0.19 -9.35 -9.85
N THR A 32 -0.96 -8.86 -10.31
CA THR A 32 -2.17 -9.68 -10.47
C THR A 32 -2.15 -10.48 -11.79
N GLY A 33 -1.53 -9.91 -12.84
CA GLY A 33 -1.57 -10.50 -14.18
C GLY A 33 -2.56 -9.76 -15.08
N ARG A 34 -2.41 -9.99 -16.40
CA ARG A 34 -3.12 -9.19 -17.41
C ARG A 34 -4.64 -9.40 -17.44
N ASP A 35 -5.09 -10.60 -17.07
CA ASP A 35 -6.50 -10.98 -17.23
C ASP A 35 -7.33 -10.78 -15.98
N ALA A 36 -6.72 -10.33 -14.90
CA ALA A 36 -7.43 -10.11 -13.66
C ALA A 36 -8.02 -8.71 -13.60
N PRO A 37 -9.23 -8.54 -13.06
CA PRO A 37 -9.80 -7.22 -12.91
C PRO A 37 -8.97 -6.38 -11.95
N VAL A 38 -8.76 -5.12 -12.30
CA VAL A 38 -8.05 -4.17 -11.44
C VAL A 38 -8.98 -3.76 -10.30
N ARG A 39 -8.52 -3.98 -9.08
CA ARG A 39 -9.26 -3.59 -7.89
C ARG A 39 -8.70 -2.29 -7.32
N ILE A 40 -9.54 -1.61 -6.55
CA ILE A 40 -9.18 -0.36 -5.90
C ILE A 40 -8.17 -0.63 -4.79
N PRO A 41 -7.00 0.04 -4.79
CA PRO A 41 -6.04 -0.15 -3.70
C PRO A 41 -6.60 0.34 -2.37
N SER A 42 -6.20 -0.31 -1.28
CA SER A 42 -6.55 0.18 0.04
C SER A 42 -5.84 1.50 0.32
N THR A 43 -6.39 2.31 1.21
CA THR A 43 -5.80 3.59 1.59
C THR A 43 -4.39 3.41 2.16
N GLY A 44 -4.21 2.37 2.98
CA GLY A 44 -2.90 2.07 3.57
C GLY A 44 -1.86 1.71 2.51
N PHE A 45 -2.26 0.88 1.54
CA PHE A 45 -1.34 0.49 0.46
C PHE A 45 -0.98 1.69 -0.43
N LEU A 46 -1.98 2.53 -0.74
CA LEU A 46 -1.75 3.74 -1.54
C LEU A 46 -0.79 4.70 -0.82
N ALA A 47 -0.96 4.87 0.49
CA ALA A 47 -0.07 5.69 1.30
C ALA A 47 1.35 5.12 1.31
N LEU A 48 1.49 3.81 1.44
CA LEU A 48 2.78 3.15 1.41
C LEU A 48 3.48 3.33 0.06
N TYR A 49 2.74 3.13 -1.03
CA TYR A 49 3.26 3.38 -2.37
C TYR A 49 3.77 4.81 -2.51
N TYR A 50 2.98 5.78 -2.03
CA TYR A 50 3.37 7.18 -2.08
C TYR A 50 4.68 7.44 -1.35
N VAL A 51 4.81 6.93 -0.13
CA VAL A 51 6.03 7.12 0.67
C VAL A 51 7.24 6.47 0.01
N LEU A 52 7.09 5.25 -0.50
CA LEU A 52 8.22 4.50 -1.09
C LEU A 52 8.67 5.07 -2.43
N TYR A 53 7.73 5.41 -3.30
CA TYR A 53 8.04 5.71 -4.70
C TYR A 53 7.97 7.18 -5.06
N VAL A 54 7.12 7.96 -4.40
CA VAL A 54 7.01 9.39 -4.67
C VAL A 54 7.93 10.18 -3.75
N LEU A 55 7.83 9.94 -2.45
CA LEU A 55 8.70 10.61 -1.47
C LEU A 55 10.07 9.95 -1.36
N LYS A 56 10.20 8.72 -1.83
CA LYS A 56 11.43 7.93 -1.81
C LYS A 56 12.06 7.83 -0.42
N GLN A 57 11.21 7.70 0.59
CA GLN A 57 11.64 7.51 1.97
C GLN A 57 11.67 6.02 2.30
N ARG A 58 12.82 5.50 2.58
CA ARG A 58 13.07 4.07 2.85
C ARG A 58 14.10 3.95 3.95
N PRO A 59 13.98 3.01 4.88
CA PRO A 59 12.88 2.06 5.01
C PRO A 59 11.62 2.69 5.63
N VAL A 60 10.49 2.01 5.47
CA VAL A 60 9.20 2.42 6.04
C VAL A 60 8.76 1.37 7.06
N THR A 61 8.30 1.82 8.22
CA THR A 61 7.71 0.93 9.23
C THR A 61 6.20 1.03 9.18
N LEU A 62 5.54 -0.11 8.92
CA LEU A 62 4.09 -0.21 8.94
C LEU A 62 3.64 -0.71 10.30
N VAL A 63 2.69 -0.02 10.91
CA VAL A 63 2.17 -0.37 12.24
C VAL A 63 0.67 -0.69 12.12
N GLY A 64 0.29 -1.89 12.54
CA GLY A 64 -1.11 -2.30 12.60
C GLY A 64 -1.75 -2.65 11.27
N PHE A 65 -0.98 -2.99 10.24
CA PHE A 65 -1.52 -3.39 8.94
C PHE A 65 -1.88 -4.88 8.96
N THR A 66 -3.13 -5.21 8.66
CA THR A 66 -3.64 -6.58 8.72
C THR A 66 -4.01 -7.18 7.37
N PHE A 67 -4.05 -6.37 6.31
CA PHE A 67 -4.41 -6.81 4.94
C PHE A 67 -5.75 -7.52 4.88
N GLU A 68 -6.73 -7.01 5.62
CA GLU A 68 -8.09 -7.51 5.63
C GLU A 68 -9.08 -6.36 5.78
N GLY A 69 -10.31 -6.57 5.33
CA GLY A 69 -11.36 -5.57 5.40
C GLY A 69 -12.27 -5.64 4.20
N TRP A 70 -12.60 -4.49 3.62
CA TRP A 70 -13.52 -4.41 2.49
C TRP A 70 -13.05 -5.25 1.31
N LYS A 71 -13.96 -6.10 0.79
CA LYS A 71 -13.64 -7.07 -0.27
C LYS A 71 -13.27 -6.44 -1.62
N GLY A 72 -13.54 -5.15 -1.80
CA GLY A 72 -13.16 -4.44 -3.02
C GLY A 72 -11.67 -4.16 -3.15
N HIS A 73 -10.91 -4.33 -2.07
CA HIS A 73 -9.46 -4.16 -2.11
C HIS A 73 -8.75 -5.48 -2.41
N PRO A 74 -7.62 -5.45 -3.14
CA PRO A 74 -6.86 -6.67 -3.47
C PRO A 74 -5.91 -7.05 -2.34
N TRP A 75 -6.45 -7.43 -1.18
CA TRP A 75 -5.67 -7.66 0.04
C TRP A 75 -4.52 -8.65 -0.14
N ALA A 76 -4.78 -9.78 -0.81
CA ALA A 76 -3.76 -10.80 -1.00
C ALA A 76 -2.60 -10.31 -1.86
N ILE A 77 -2.90 -9.53 -2.89
CA ILE A 77 -1.87 -8.96 -3.78
C ILE A 77 -1.10 -7.87 -3.04
N GLU A 78 -1.79 -7.02 -2.29
CA GLU A 78 -1.14 -5.97 -1.48
C GLU A 78 -0.19 -6.60 -0.46
N GLU A 79 -0.64 -7.63 0.24
CA GLU A 79 0.19 -8.34 1.21
C GLU A 79 1.43 -8.95 0.55
N SER A 80 1.25 -9.60 -0.59
CA SER A 80 2.35 -10.21 -1.34
C SER A 80 3.42 -9.18 -1.73
N LEU A 81 2.98 -8.02 -2.20
CA LEU A 81 3.91 -6.94 -2.56
C LEU A 81 4.63 -6.40 -1.33
N VAL A 82 3.93 -6.22 -0.23
CA VAL A 82 4.54 -5.73 1.03
C VAL A 82 5.56 -6.74 1.56
N ILE A 83 5.25 -8.03 1.49
CA ILE A 83 6.21 -9.08 1.89
C ILE A 83 7.47 -9.00 1.02
N GLY A 84 7.31 -8.82 -0.28
CA GLY A 84 8.45 -8.65 -1.18
C GLY A 84 9.30 -7.45 -0.81
N TRP A 85 8.69 -6.31 -0.53
CA TRP A 85 9.40 -5.11 -0.10
C TRP A 85 10.06 -5.30 1.25
N ALA A 86 9.43 -6.04 2.17
CA ALA A 86 10.04 -6.36 3.46
C ALA A 86 11.29 -7.22 3.28
N ASN A 87 11.24 -8.20 2.38
CA ASN A 87 12.39 -9.04 2.06
C ASN A 87 13.54 -8.24 1.45
N GLU A 88 13.24 -7.16 0.76
CA GLU A 88 14.23 -6.25 0.19
C GLU A 88 14.74 -5.21 1.20
N GLY A 89 14.20 -5.20 2.41
CA GLY A 89 14.60 -4.25 3.44
C GLY A 89 13.94 -2.87 3.31
N LEU A 90 12.95 -2.72 2.44
CA LEU A 90 12.28 -1.44 2.21
C LEU A 90 11.16 -1.16 3.22
N VAL A 91 10.61 -2.21 3.80
CA VAL A 91 9.46 -2.14 4.72
C VAL A 91 9.69 -3.04 5.91
N THR A 92 9.27 -2.58 7.08
CA THR A 92 9.21 -3.39 8.30
C THR A 92 7.77 -3.36 8.80
N CYS A 93 7.19 -4.53 9.06
CA CYS A 93 5.82 -4.63 9.58
C CYS A 93 5.86 -4.97 11.06
N VAL A 94 5.16 -4.18 11.86
CA VAL A 94 5.03 -4.44 13.30
C VAL A 94 3.57 -4.41 13.71
N PRO A 95 3.17 -5.19 14.74
CA PRO A 95 1.81 -5.15 15.26
C PRO A 95 1.54 -3.82 15.94
N ASP A 96 0.27 -3.45 15.99
CA ASP A 96 -0.15 -2.25 16.70
C ASP A 96 -0.23 -2.51 18.20
#